data_8592c262b65112f427f9fd87ba0ab018
#
_entry.id   8592c262b65112f427f9fd87ba0ab018
#
_cell.length_a   1.000
_cell.length_b   1.000
_cell.length_c   1.000
_cell.angle_alpha   90.00
_cell.angle_beta   90.00
_cell.angle_gamma   90.00
#
_symmetry.space_group_name_H-M   'P 1'
#
loop_
_entity.id
_entity.type
_entity.pdbx_description
1 polymer ?
#
loop_
_entity_poly.entity_id
_entity_poly.type
_entity_poly.pdbx_seq_one_letter_code
_entity_poly.pdbx_strand_id
1 'polypeptide(L)'
;YMSDVGWEMALRGIPVINSAKAHYSDKGFAFSPGTEEEYFELLEKLAQNPAEVQMDSQMKDLAWCYADFFNNKLHKPFMWYPGMIIENMKQLPFADLLKPESLDEFSTALKILSGETNIYNGFIGDV
;
A
#
# COMPACT_ATOMS: atom_id res chain seq x y z
N TYR A 1 12.61 6.65 2.75
CA TYR A 1 12.66 5.25 3.16
C TYR A 1 11.26 4.71 3.21
N MET A 2 11.02 3.51 2.71
CA MET A 2 9.71 2.87 2.68
C MET A 2 9.25 2.57 4.11
N SER A 3 8.33 3.39 4.61
CA SER A 3 7.70 3.21 5.92
C SER A 3 6.20 3.36 5.78
N ASP A 4 5.46 2.46 6.37
CA ASP A 4 3.99 2.51 6.37
C ASP A 4 3.45 3.59 7.33
N VAL A 5 4.30 4.10 8.23
CA VAL A 5 3.92 5.12 9.23
C VAL A 5 3.26 6.35 8.60
N GLY A 6 3.71 6.78 7.41
CA GLY A 6 3.15 7.98 6.77
C GLY A 6 1.67 7.83 6.44
N TRP A 7 1.26 6.76 5.76
CA TRP A 7 -0.16 6.58 5.44
C TRP A 7 -1.00 6.27 6.69
N GLU A 8 -0.44 5.60 7.70
CA GLU A 8 -1.09 5.39 9.01
C GLU A 8 -1.35 6.70 9.75
N MET A 9 -0.41 7.66 9.68
CA MET A 9 -0.60 9.01 10.22
C MET A 9 -1.67 9.78 9.46
N ALA A 10 -1.68 9.66 8.13
CA ALA A 10 -2.70 10.29 7.28
C ALA A 10 -4.12 9.82 7.64
N LEU A 11 -4.33 8.53 7.97
CA LEU A 11 -5.62 8.01 8.45
C LEU A 11 -6.10 8.71 9.72
N ARG A 12 -5.17 9.18 10.54
CA ARG A 12 -5.47 9.94 11.77
C ARG A 12 -5.66 11.44 11.53
N GLY A 13 -5.56 11.87 10.26
CA GLY A 13 -5.66 13.27 9.88
C GLY A 13 -4.41 14.08 10.21
N ILE A 14 -3.29 13.44 10.46
CA ILE A 14 -2.00 14.09 10.69
C ILE A 14 -1.34 14.32 9.34
N PRO A 15 -1.00 15.58 8.97
CA PRO A 15 -0.35 15.88 7.71
C PRO A 15 1.02 15.21 7.63
N VAL A 16 1.31 14.64 6.46
CA VAL A 16 2.55 13.90 6.20
C VAL A 16 3.33 14.60 5.10
N ILE A 17 4.59 14.92 5.37
CA ILE A 17 5.53 15.44 4.37
C ILE A 17 6.56 14.35 4.07
N ASN A 18 6.62 13.91 2.83
CA ASN A 18 7.56 12.90 2.40
C ASN A 18 8.92 13.54 2.03
N SER A 19 10.00 13.09 2.68
CA SER A 19 11.37 13.48 2.32
C SER A 19 11.97 12.64 1.19
N ALA A 20 11.28 11.56 0.80
CA ALA A 20 11.67 10.69 -0.31
C ALA A 20 10.44 10.02 -0.89
N LYS A 21 10.55 9.45 -2.09
CA LYS A 21 9.44 8.75 -2.76
C LYS A 21 9.07 7.49 -1.99
N ALA A 22 7.83 7.46 -1.49
CA ALA A 22 7.18 6.30 -0.89
C ALA A 22 6.11 5.75 -1.85
N HIS A 23 5.62 4.54 -1.62
CA HIS A 23 4.59 3.90 -2.45
C HIS A 23 3.24 4.64 -2.45
N TYR A 24 3.02 5.54 -1.51
CA TYR A 24 1.83 6.38 -1.37
C TYR A 24 2.05 7.85 -1.75
N SER A 25 3.26 8.27 -2.18
CA SER A 25 3.59 9.68 -2.45
C SER A 25 2.67 10.35 -3.47
N ASP A 26 2.25 9.62 -4.49
CA ASP A 26 1.45 10.15 -5.60
C ASP A 26 -0.05 9.89 -5.41
N LYS A 27 -0.51 9.62 -4.20
CA LYS A 27 -1.91 9.23 -3.92
C LYS A 27 -2.79 10.37 -3.43
N GLY A 28 -2.25 11.59 -3.33
CA GLY A 28 -3.02 12.80 -3.06
C GLY A 28 -3.34 13.07 -1.59
N PHE A 29 -2.86 12.26 -0.65
CA PHE A 29 -3.07 12.46 0.79
C PHE A 29 -1.80 12.76 1.58
N ALA A 30 -0.66 12.87 0.91
CA ALA A 30 0.61 13.26 1.52
C ALA A 30 1.25 14.37 0.69
N PHE A 31 1.93 15.28 1.35
CA PHE A 31 2.73 16.31 0.70
C PHE A 31 4.03 15.67 0.21
N SER A 32 4.21 15.64 -1.10
CA SER A 32 5.35 14.97 -1.73
C SER A 32 6.10 15.95 -2.63
N PRO A 33 6.96 16.81 -2.04
CA PRO A 33 7.76 17.75 -2.80
C PRO A 33 8.65 17.03 -3.81
N GLY A 34 8.80 17.61 -4.98
CA GLY A 34 9.59 17.03 -6.07
C GLY A 34 11.07 17.39 -5.98
N THR A 35 11.40 18.46 -5.26
CA THR A 35 12.76 18.97 -5.08
C THR A 35 13.10 19.22 -3.60
N GLU A 36 14.38 19.39 -3.33
CA GLU A 36 14.86 19.70 -1.98
C GLU A 36 14.38 21.10 -1.54
N GLU A 37 14.36 22.05 -2.46
CA GLU A 37 13.88 23.41 -2.22
C GLU A 37 12.40 23.40 -1.80
N GLU A 38 11.55 22.72 -2.54
CA GLU A 38 10.12 22.55 -2.21
C GLU A 38 9.93 21.89 -0.85
N TYR A 39 10.78 20.92 -0.48
CA TYR A 39 10.74 20.27 0.81
C TYR A 39 11.01 21.26 1.95
N PHE A 40 12.06 22.07 1.82
CA PHE A 40 12.38 23.07 2.84
C PHE A 40 11.35 24.20 2.90
N GLU A 41 10.78 24.62 1.77
CA GLU A 41 9.68 25.59 1.75
C GLU A 41 8.44 25.07 2.52
N LEU A 42 8.11 23.79 2.36
CA LEU A 42 7.01 23.16 3.13
C LEU A 42 7.31 23.13 4.63
N LEU A 43 8.54 22.83 5.01
CA LEU A 43 8.95 22.84 6.42
C LEU A 43 8.89 24.24 7.02
N GLU A 44 9.33 25.26 6.26
CA GLU A 44 9.23 26.66 6.71
C GLU A 44 7.77 27.10 6.88
N LYS A 45 6.90 26.78 5.91
CA LYS A 45 5.45 27.03 6.02
C LYS A 45 4.86 26.37 7.26
N LEU A 46 5.20 25.11 7.51
CA LEU A 46 4.73 24.38 8.69
C LEU A 46 5.21 25.05 9.98
N ALA A 47 6.46 25.52 10.03
CA ALA A 47 7.03 26.17 11.21
C ALA A 47 6.41 27.55 11.49
N GLN A 48 6.10 28.31 10.42
CA GLN A 48 5.52 29.65 10.54
C GLN A 48 4.01 29.62 10.77
N ASN A 49 3.29 28.78 10.05
CA ASN A 49 1.85 28.64 10.14
C ASN A 49 1.40 27.18 9.95
N PRO A 50 1.33 26.39 11.02
CA PRO A 50 0.91 25.00 10.93
C PRO A 50 -0.48 24.80 10.31
N ALA A 51 -1.32 25.81 10.28
CA ALA A 51 -2.66 25.75 9.69
C ALA A 51 -2.64 25.67 8.15
N GLU A 52 -1.56 26.08 7.51
CA GLU A 52 -1.40 25.99 6.04
C GLU A 52 -1.03 24.58 5.56
N VAL A 53 -0.52 23.75 6.45
CA VAL A 53 -0.14 22.36 6.14
C VAL A 53 -1.09 21.42 6.89
N GLN A 54 -2.35 21.44 6.49
CA GLN A 54 -3.40 20.61 7.07
C GLN A 54 -3.95 19.64 6.04
N MET A 55 -4.46 18.52 6.52
CA MET A 55 -5.21 17.60 5.69
C MET A 55 -6.66 18.05 5.58
N ASP A 56 -7.12 18.29 4.37
CA ASP A 56 -8.53 18.49 4.07
C ASP A 56 -9.34 17.17 4.11
N SER A 57 -10.65 17.27 3.92
CA SER A 57 -11.52 16.09 3.92
C SER A 57 -11.21 15.13 2.76
N GLN A 58 -10.88 15.66 1.59
CA GLN A 58 -10.55 14.85 0.41
C GLN A 58 -9.27 14.04 0.62
N MET A 59 -8.24 14.65 1.21
CA MET A 59 -7.00 13.96 1.58
C MET A 59 -7.27 12.81 2.55
N LYS A 60 -8.14 13.01 3.54
CA LYS A 60 -8.53 11.95 4.49
C LYS A 60 -9.26 10.81 3.81
N ASP A 61 -10.21 11.12 2.93
CA ASP A 61 -10.94 10.12 2.16
C ASP A 61 -10.00 9.30 1.27
N LEU A 62 -9.06 9.96 0.60
CA LEU A 62 -8.03 9.29 -0.21
C LEU A 62 -7.13 8.38 0.64
N ALA A 63 -6.76 8.81 1.85
CA ALA A 63 -5.98 7.98 2.78
C ALA A 63 -6.75 6.71 3.18
N TRP A 64 -8.06 6.82 3.47
CA TRP A 64 -8.91 5.67 3.78
C TRP A 64 -9.11 4.75 2.57
N CYS A 65 -9.36 5.29 1.38
CA CYS A 65 -9.42 4.51 0.14
C CYS A 65 -8.10 3.77 -0.12
N TYR A 66 -6.96 4.44 0.10
CA TYR A 66 -5.65 3.81 -0.04
C TYR A 66 -5.46 2.68 0.97
N ALA A 67 -5.83 2.89 2.23
CA ALA A 67 -5.72 1.87 3.28
C ALA A 67 -6.57 0.62 2.96
N ASP A 68 -7.81 0.81 2.48
CA ASP A 68 -8.65 -0.29 2.04
C ASP A 68 -8.03 -1.05 0.86
N PHE A 69 -7.57 -0.30 -0.15
CA PHE A 69 -6.89 -0.90 -1.30
C PHE A 69 -5.63 -1.68 -0.86
N PHE A 70 -4.77 -1.06 -0.05
CA PHE A 70 -3.51 -1.65 0.38
C PHE A 70 -3.73 -2.91 1.20
N ASN A 71 -4.61 -2.87 2.20
CA ASN A 71 -4.82 -4.00 3.10
C ASN A 71 -5.73 -5.09 2.52
N ASN A 72 -6.78 -4.72 1.80
CA ASN A 72 -7.83 -5.66 1.41
C ASN A 72 -7.76 -6.09 -0.05
N LYS A 73 -7.11 -5.30 -0.92
CA LYS A 73 -7.03 -5.61 -2.35
C LYS A 73 -5.63 -6.01 -2.79
N LEU A 74 -4.62 -5.26 -2.36
CA LEU A 74 -3.23 -5.51 -2.74
C LEU A 74 -2.64 -6.69 -1.96
N HIS A 75 -2.89 -6.74 -0.65
CA HIS A 75 -2.46 -7.85 0.19
C HIS A 75 -3.58 -8.91 0.24
N LYS A 76 -3.61 -9.81 -0.70
CA LYS A 76 -4.42 -11.02 -0.56
C LYS A 76 -3.82 -11.85 0.57
N PRO A 77 -4.63 -12.36 1.51
CA PRO A 77 -4.15 -13.33 2.48
C PRO A 77 -3.64 -14.55 1.69
N PHE A 78 -2.33 -14.69 1.72
CA PHE A 78 -1.65 -15.74 1.01
C PHE A 78 -1.37 -16.82 2.05
N MET A 79 -1.89 -18.03 1.83
CA MET A 79 -1.73 -19.14 2.78
C MET A 79 -0.25 -19.52 3.02
N TRP A 80 0.63 -18.95 2.22
CA TRP A 80 2.07 -19.11 2.20
C TRP A 80 2.86 -17.91 2.76
N TYR A 81 2.22 -17.00 3.45
CA TYR A 81 2.93 -15.85 4.03
C TYR A 81 3.97 -16.33 5.06
N PRO A 82 5.24 -15.91 4.97
CA PRO A 82 6.33 -16.45 5.80
C PRO A 82 6.07 -16.47 7.31
N GLY A 83 5.29 -15.53 7.85
CA GLY A 83 4.95 -15.48 9.27
C GLY A 83 4.01 -16.59 9.75
N MET A 84 3.19 -17.16 8.84
CA MET A 84 2.30 -18.28 9.14
C MET A 84 2.88 -19.63 8.67
N ILE A 85 3.94 -19.59 7.88
CA ILE A 85 4.42 -20.71 7.08
C ILE A 85 5.13 -21.77 7.89
N ILE A 86 5.95 -21.40 8.88
CA ILE A 86 6.85 -22.39 9.50
C ILE A 86 6.07 -23.44 10.27
N GLU A 87 4.97 -23.10 10.91
CA GLU A 87 4.13 -24.08 11.60
C GLU A 87 3.15 -24.77 10.67
N ASN A 88 2.58 -24.07 9.70
CA ASN A 88 1.63 -24.64 8.74
C ASN A 88 2.35 -25.51 7.67
N MET A 89 3.51 -25.12 7.18
CA MET A 89 4.30 -25.96 6.26
C MET A 89 4.72 -27.30 6.87
N LYS A 90 4.92 -27.37 8.18
CA LYS A 90 5.21 -28.64 8.86
C LYS A 90 3.99 -29.56 8.93
N GLN A 91 2.80 -29.03 8.73
CA GLN A 91 1.54 -29.77 8.89
C GLN A 91 0.85 -30.10 7.55
N LEU A 92 1.20 -29.39 6.47
CA LEU A 92 0.61 -29.63 5.14
C LEU A 92 1.55 -30.51 4.30
N PRO A 93 1.12 -31.72 3.92
CA PRO A 93 1.88 -32.55 2.98
C PRO A 93 2.12 -31.77 1.68
N PHE A 94 3.33 -31.89 1.13
CA PHE A 94 3.68 -31.21 -0.13
C PHE A 94 2.69 -31.49 -1.26
N ALA A 95 2.10 -32.70 -1.27
CA ALA A 95 1.08 -33.09 -2.23
C ALA A 95 -0.20 -32.23 -2.15
N ASP A 96 -0.54 -31.69 -0.97
CA ASP A 96 -1.70 -30.82 -0.81
C ASP A 96 -1.48 -29.42 -1.40
N LEU A 97 -0.22 -29.02 -1.57
CA LEU A 97 0.17 -27.76 -2.21
C LEU A 97 -0.03 -27.78 -3.72
N LEU A 98 -0.02 -28.96 -4.31
CA LEU A 98 -0.21 -29.16 -5.75
C LEU A 98 -1.66 -29.44 -6.13
N LYS A 99 -2.60 -29.37 -5.17
CA LYS A 99 -4.02 -29.49 -5.47
C LYS A 99 -4.52 -28.29 -6.27
N PRO A 100 -5.50 -28.48 -7.17
CA PRO A 100 -6.06 -27.40 -7.97
C PRO A 100 -6.50 -26.18 -7.16
N GLU A 101 -7.11 -26.43 -6.00
CA GLU A 101 -7.60 -25.37 -5.10
C GLU A 101 -6.46 -24.50 -4.55
N SER A 102 -5.33 -25.10 -4.25
CA SER A 102 -4.13 -24.37 -3.81
C SER A 102 -3.47 -23.63 -4.97
N LEU A 103 -3.50 -24.19 -6.19
CA LEU A 103 -2.96 -23.57 -7.39
C LEU A 103 -3.82 -22.40 -7.87
N ASP A 104 -5.11 -22.42 -7.62
CA ASP A 104 -6.03 -21.33 -7.97
C ASP A 104 -5.67 -20.01 -7.25
N GLU A 105 -5.19 -20.09 -6.02
CA GLU A 105 -4.69 -18.91 -5.29
C GLU A 105 -3.46 -18.28 -5.96
N PHE A 106 -2.66 -19.09 -6.65
CA PHE A 106 -1.49 -18.63 -7.40
C PHE A 106 -1.84 -18.16 -8.82
N SER A 107 -2.99 -18.55 -9.34
CA SER A 107 -3.33 -18.32 -10.75
C SER A 107 -3.31 -16.84 -11.11
N THR A 108 -3.84 -15.98 -10.23
CA THR A 108 -3.83 -14.53 -10.41
C THR A 108 -2.41 -13.96 -10.38
N ALA A 109 -1.58 -14.40 -9.43
CA ALA A 109 -0.19 -13.97 -9.35
C ALA A 109 0.62 -14.42 -10.58
N LEU A 110 0.40 -15.65 -11.04
CA LEU A 110 1.04 -16.17 -12.25
C LEU A 110 0.62 -15.39 -13.50
N LYS A 111 -0.67 -15.05 -13.65
CA LYS A 111 -1.17 -14.22 -14.76
C LYS A 111 -0.56 -12.82 -14.76
N ILE A 112 -0.37 -12.23 -13.58
CA ILE A 112 0.30 -10.93 -13.45
C ILE A 112 1.78 -11.05 -13.84
N LEU A 113 2.47 -12.07 -13.36
CA LEU A 113 3.89 -12.32 -13.66
C LEU A 113 4.13 -12.70 -15.14
N SER A 114 3.20 -13.41 -15.77
CA SER A 114 3.25 -13.73 -17.20
C SER A 114 2.85 -12.56 -18.10
N GLY A 115 2.32 -11.48 -17.55
CA GLY A 115 1.83 -10.33 -18.32
C GLY A 115 0.46 -10.53 -18.96
N GLU A 116 -0.26 -11.61 -18.62
CA GLU A 116 -1.60 -11.89 -19.12
C GLU A 116 -2.64 -10.93 -18.54
N THR A 117 -2.38 -10.39 -17.36
CA THR A 117 -3.19 -9.34 -16.72
C THR A 117 -2.31 -8.38 -15.95
N ASN A 118 -2.82 -7.19 -15.67
CA ASN A 118 -2.14 -6.25 -14.79
C ASN A 118 -2.60 -6.43 -13.33
N ILE A 119 -1.86 -5.81 -12.41
CA ILE A 119 -2.15 -5.91 -10.97
C ILE A 119 -3.55 -5.41 -10.60
N TYR A 120 -4.07 -4.40 -11.32
CA TYR A 120 -5.39 -3.85 -11.06
C TYR A 120 -6.49 -4.82 -11.46
N ASN A 121 -6.45 -5.32 -12.68
CA ASN A 121 -7.45 -6.26 -13.20
C ASN A 121 -7.38 -7.62 -12.50
N GLY A 122 -6.16 -8.07 -12.15
CA GLY A 122 -5.97 -9.34 -11.46
C GLY A 122 -6.53 -9.39 -10.04
N PHE A 123 -6.54 -8.26 -9.31
CA PHE A 123 -6.98 -8.22 -7.91
C PHE A 123 -8.32 -7.51 -7.68
N ILE A 124 -8.72 -6.62 -8.57
CA ILE A 124 -9.94 -5.80 -8.40
C ILE A 124 -11.11 -6.36 -9.22
N GLY A 125 -10.81 -7.16 -10.24
CA GLY A 125 -11.79 -7.58 -11.23
C GLY A 125 -12.02 -6.50 -12.28
N ASP A 126 -12.72 -6.85 -13.35
CA ASP A 126 -13.13 -5.88 -14.36
C ASP A 126 -14.15 -4.91 -13.73
N VAL A 127 -13.78 -3.63 -13.64
CA VAL A 127 -14.66 -2.54 -13.24
C VAL A 127 -15.39 -2.00 -14.46
#